data_41ddc83de1dd96da315a7b5bdbbb0b27
#
_entry.id   41ddc83de1dd96da315a7b5bdbbb0b27
#
_cell.length_a   1.000
_cell.length_b   1.000
_cell.length_c   1.000
_cell.angle_alpha   90.00
_cell.angle_beta   90.00
_cell.angle_gamma   90.00
#
_symmetry.space_group_name_H-M   'P 1'
#
loop_
_entity.id
_entity.type
_entity.pdbx_description
1 polymer ?
#
loop_
_entity_poly.entity_id
_entity_poly.type
_entity_poly.pdbx_seq_one_letter_code
_entity_poly.pdbx_strand_id
1 'polypeptide(L)'
;MVTSKEQVFEIMGSYYGNAYWRDAVGEATVAELEYITEILDKINALGYNFSNLHRLTDHEDIRFIPIVLEYVRKNNGLVSALLAALHCRSYHAYTPDLIELYKDPSFAAYRWDIGNALLLCRHKKYIPQYLEIVRDPAYGDKMDLIMEILCRFKVQEAFPRLLELYEQNTKEWAWTLLKYGWYFKDKRLIPYIEPYISCQNGEYRSMAKKALEKLTTVDATEE
;
A
#
# COMPACT_ATOMS: atom_id res chain seq x y z
N MET A 1 22.45 -23.67 8.77
CA MET A 1 22.73 -22.55 9.70
C MET A 1 23.32 -21.40 8.89
N VAL A 2 22.63 -20.28 8.76
CA VAL A 2 23.12 -19.11 8.01
C VAL A 2 24.11 -18.37 8.89
N THR A 3 25.36 -18.25 8.45
CA THR A 3 26.46 -17.77 9.28
C THR A 3 27.21 -16.57 8.71
N SER A 4 26.86 -16.11 7.50
CA SER A 4 27.57 -14.99 6.86
C SER A 4 26.63 -13.94 6.26
N LYS A 5 27.12 -12.69 6.13
CA LYS A 5 26.41 -11.61 5.45
C LYS A 5 26.12 -11.94 3.97
N GLU A 6 26.98 -12.70 3.33
CA GLU A 6 26.80 -13.13 1.93
C GLU A 6 25.59 -14.06 1.79
N GLN A 7 25.41 -15.00 2.72
CA GLN A 7 24.23 -15.88 2.75
C GLN A 7 22.94 -15.10 3.03
N VAL A 8 23.00 -14.06 3.89
CA VAL A 8 21.88 -13.13 4.08
C VAL A 8 21.50 -12.48 2.78
N PHE A 9 22.48 -11.94 2.06
CA PHE A 9 22.29 -11.29 0.76
C PHE A 9 21.69 -12.25 -0.28
N GLU A 10 22.09 -13.50 -0.27
CA GLU A 10 21.60 -14.52 -1.18
C GLU A 10 20.13 -14.87 -0.89
N ILE A 11 19.75 -14.98 0.39
CA ILE A 11 18.39 -15.32 0.84
C ILE A 11 17.43 -14.13 0.67
N MET A 12 17.88 -12.91 1.00
CA MET A 12 17.06 -11.70 0.94
C MET A 12 17.00 -11.10 -0.47
N GLY A 13 17.97 -11.45 -1.33
CA GLY A 13 18.02 -11.02 -2.72
C GLY A 13 18.15 -9.52 -2.91
N SER A 14 17.83 -9.07 -4.13
CA SER A 14 17.89 -7.66 -4.53
C SER A 14 16.84 -6.75 -3.85
N TYR A 15 16.01 -7.29 -2.99
CA TYR A 15 15.03 -6.52 -2.21
C TYR A 15 15.70 -5.38 -1.44
N TYR A 16 16.96 -5.59 -1.03
CA TYR A 16 17.81 -4.63 -0.36
C TYR A 16 18.76 -3.88 -1.31
N GLY A 17 18.43 -3.80 -2.58
CA GLY A 17 19.27 -3.21 -3.63
C GLY A 17 19.48 -1.70 -3.55
N ASN A 18 18.68 -0.95 -2.77
CA ASN A 18 18.94 0.45 -2.49
C ASN A 18 19.62 0.63 -1.13
N ALA A 19 20.39 1.74 -0.98
CA ALA A 19 21.28 1.98 0.16
C ALA A 19 20.56 1.90 1.53
N TYR A 20 19.31 2.34 1.60
CA TYR A 20 18.49 2.32 2.82
C TYR A 20 18.31 0.90 3.39
N TRP A 21 18.13 -0.08 2.52
CA TRP A 21 17.94 -1.47 2.93
C TRP A 21 19.24 -2.21 3.22
N ARG A 22 20.38 -1.78 2.64
CA ARG A 22 21.69 -2.38 2.94
C ARG A 22 22.10 -2.20 4.39
N ASP A 23 21.75 -1.05 4.99
CA ASP A 23 22.03 -0.79 6.41
C ASP A 23 21.11 -1.64 7.31
N ALA A 24 19.83 -1.81 6.92
CA ALA A 24 18.88 -2.67 7.65
C ALA A 24 19.26 -4.16 7.61
N VAL A 25 19.79 -4.67 6.48
CA VAL A 25 20.27 -6.08 6.38
C VAL A 25 21.47 -6.36 7.29
N GLY A 26 22.29 -5.35 7.59
CA GLY A 26 23.40 -5.50 8.53
C GLY A 26 22.96 -5.87 9.95
N GLU A 27 21.68 -5.66 10.27
CA GLU A 27 21.08 -5.89 11.58
C GLU A 27 20.17 -7.12 11.62
N ALA A 28 19.90 -7.80 10.48
CA ALA A 28 19.09 -9.01 10.46
C ALA A 28 19.73 -10.07 11.36
N THR A 29 18.98 -10.53 12.34
CA THR A 29 19.43 -11.53 13.29
C THR A 29 19.46 -12.92 12.65
N VAL A 30 20.28 -13.83 13.19
CA VAL A 30 20.30 -15.25 12.79
C VAL A 30 18.89 -15.85 12.86
N ALA A 31 18.10 -15.46 13.85
CA ALA A 31 16.72 -15.91 14.02
C ALA A 31 15.79 -15.48 12.85
N GLU A 32 15.96 -14.25 12.34
CA GLU A 32 15.18 -13.78 11.19
C GLU A 32 15.52 -14.54 9.91
N LEU A 33 16.78 -14.92 9.73
CA LEU A 33 17.23 -15.69 8.58
C LEU A 33 16.75 -17.14 8.63
N GLU A 34 16.80 -17.77 9.79
CA GLU A 34 16.23 -19.11 10.01
C GLU A 34 14.72 -19.10 9.71
N TYR A 35 14.05 -18.03 10.09
CA TYR A 35 12.62 -17.84 9.85
C TYR A 35 12.28 -17.65 8.36
N ILE A 36 13.07 -16.85 7.63
CA ILE A 36 12.92 -16.73 6.17
C ILE A 36 13.15 -18.08 5.49
N THR A 37 14.16 -18.82 5.93
CA THR A 37 14.46 -20.15 5.39
C THR A 37 13.29 -21.10 5.63
N GLU A 38 12.71 -21.12 6.82
CA GLU A 38 11.51 -21.92 7.12
C GLU A 38 10.33 -21.57 6.18
N ILE A 39 10.08 -20.27 5.94
CA ILE A 39 9.03 -19.81 5.03
C ILE A 39 9.28 -20.32 3.61
N LEU A 40 10.52 -20.14 3.11
CA LEU A 40 10.88 -20.55 1.77
C LEU A 40 10.82 -22.08 1.60
N ASP A 41 11.23 -22.85 2.59
CA ASP A 41 11.15 -24.30 2.58
C ASP A 41 9.69 -24.76 2.50
N LYS A 42 8.77 -24.17 3.28
CA LYS A 42 7.34 -24.47 3.20
C LYS A 42 6.76 -24.11 1.82
N ILE A 43 7.14 -22.96 1.27
CA ILE A 43 6.69 -22.54 -0.06
C ILE A 43 7.24 -23.48 -1.12
N ASN A 44 8.53 -23.82 -1.07
CA ASN A 44 9.18 -24.69 -2.04
C ASN A 44 8.65 -26.14 -1.97
N ALA A 45 8.15 -26.58 -0.81
CA ALA A 45 7.44 -27.87 -0.69
C ALA A 45 6.14 -27.93 -1.52
N LEU A 46 5.59 -26.78 -1.97
CA LEU A 46 4.48 -26.73 -2.92
C LEU A 46 4.91 -26.93 -4.38
N GLY A 47 6.20 -27.17 -4.63
CA GLY A 47 6.76 -27.37 -5.96
C GLY A 47 7.40 -26.13 -6.59
N TYR A 48 7.60 -25.05 -5.81
CA TYR A 48 8.37 -23.88 -6.25
C TYR A 48 9.87 -24.12 -6.08
N ASN A 49 10.67 -23.16 -6.58
CA ASN A 49 12.11 -23.10 -6.39
C ASN A 49 12.53 -21.65 -6.14
N PHE A 50 12.03 -21.07 -5.04
CA PHE A 50 12.37 -19.71 -4.65
C PHE A 50 13.58 -19.71 -3.74
N SER A 51 14.56 -18.87 -4.07
CA SER A 51 15.76 -18.65 -3.27
C SER A 51 15.64 -17.46 -2.31
N ASN A 52 14.63 -16.60 -2.50
CA ASN A 52 14.39 -15.41 -1.68
C ASN A 52 12.94 -14.94 -1.77
N LEU A 53 12.50 -14.11 -0.81
CA LEU A 53 11.12 -13.59 -0.73
C LEU A 53 10.75 -12.66 -1.90
N HIS A 54 11.73 -11.97 -2.50
CA HIS A 54 11.46 -11.07 -3.63
C HIS A 54 10.90 -11.82 -4.85
N ARG A 55 11.25 -13.08 -5.01
CA ARG A 55 10.75 -13.93 -6.11
C ARG A 55 9.26 -14.26 -6.01
N LEU A 56 8.63 -13.99 -4.86
CA LEU A 56 7.19 -14.17 -4.67
C LEU A 56 6.39 -13.03 -5.31
N THR A 57 6.98 -11.86 -5.48
CA THR A 57 6.32 -10.68 -6.05
C THR A 57 5.97 -10.94 -7.52
N ASP A 58 4.76 -10.58 -7.91
CA ASP A 58 4.23 -10.73 -9.28
C ASP A 58 4.16 -12.17 -9.82
N HIS A 59 4.20 -13.18 -8.93
CA HIS A 59 4.03 -14.55 -9.33
C HIS A 59 2.55 -14.86 -9.61
N GLU A 60 2.25 -15.54 -10.73
CA GLU A 60 0.87 -15.86 -11.11
C GLU A 60 0.23 -16.92 -10.20
N ASP A 61 1.02 -17.87 -9.71
CA ASP A 61 0.55 -18.90 -8.80
C ASP A 61 0.45 -18.35 -7.37
N ILE A 62 -0.72 -18.47 -6.79
CA ILE A 62 -1.09 -17.88 -5.49
C ILE A 62 -1.10 -18.88 -4.33
N ARG A 63 -0.73 -20.15 -4.55
CA ARG A 63 -0.79 -21.21 -3.52
C ARG A 63 0.09 -20.93 -2.30
N PHE A 64 1.13 -20.11 -2.45
CA PHE A 64 2.03 -19.73 -1.34
C PHE A 64 1.46 -18.63 -0.43
N ILE A 65 0.47 -17.86 -0.89
CA ILE A 65 -0.03 -16.69 -0.13
C ILE A 65 -0.55 -17.07 1.27
N PRO A 66 -1.30 -18.17 1.49
CA PRO A 66 -1.71 -18.56 2.84
C PRO A 66 -0.54 -18.75 3.79
N ILE A 67 0.60 -19.29 3.29
CA ILE A 67 1.83 -19.45 4.08
C ILE A 67 2.37 -18.07 4.46
N VAL A 68 2.51 -17.16 3.50
CA VAL A 68 2.98 -15.78 3.77
C VAL A 68 2.09 -15.09 4.81
N LEU A 69 0.77 -15.17 4.67
CA LEU A 69 -0.18 -14.57 5.62
C LEU A 69 -0.11 -15.21 7.01
N GLU A 70 0.11 -16.53 7.11
CA GLU A 70 0.36 -17.20 8.41
C GLU A 70 1.55 -16.56 9.12
N TYR A 71 2.64 -16.32 8.39
CA TYR A 71 3.86 -15.76 8.96
C TYR A 71 3.76 -14.25 9.22
N VAL A 72 3.00 -13.50 8.42
CA VAL A 72 2.64 -12.11 8.74
C VAL A 72 1.92 -12.04 10.10
N ARG A 73 0.95 -12.93 10.34
CA ARG A 73 0.19 -12.97 11.60
C ARG A 73 1.02 -13.34 12.82
N LYS A 74 2.15 -14.03 12.66
CA LYS A 74 3.09 -14.32 13.76
C LYS A 74 3.84 -13.07 14.24
N ASN A 75 3.87 -12.00 13.44
CA ASN A 75 4.35 -10.66 13.78
C ASN A 75 5.76 -10.64 14.42
N ASN A 76 6.74 -11.27 13.80
CA ASN A 76 8.09 -11.48 14.35
C ASN A 76 9.20 -10.70 13.61
N GLY A 77 8.98 -9.43 13.31
CA GLY A 77 9.99 -8.53 12.75
C GLY A 77 10.05 -8.49 11.20
N LEU A 78 9.54 -9.50 10.49
CA LEU A 78 9.60 -9.58 9.02
C LEU A 78 8.31 -9.15 8.32
N VAL A 79 7.37 -8.57 9.04
CA VAL A 79 6.02 -8.23 8.52
C VAL A 79 6.08 -7.40 7.26
N SER A 80 6.87 -6.32 7.23
CA SER A 80 6.99 -5.45 6.04
C SER A 80 7.54 -6.19 4.82
N ALA A 81 8.56 -7.05 5.00
CA ALA A 81 9.14 -7.83 3.92
C ALA A 81 8.14 -8.87 3.37
N LEU A 82 7.40 -9.52 4.25
CA LEU A 82 6.37 -10.49 3.88
C LEU A 82 5.18 -9.82 3.18
N LEU A 83 4.74 -8.65 3.66
CA LEU A 83 3.69 -7.86 3.01
C LEU A 83 4.11 -7.38 1.63
N ALA A 84 5.39 -7.00 1.46
CA ALA A 84 5.91 -6.63 0.15
C ALA A 84 5.86 -7.80 -0.86
N ALA A 85 6.03 -9.05 -0.42
CA ALA A 85 5.83 -10.23 -1.26
C ALA A 85 4.38 -10.40 -1.76
N LEU A 86 3.41 -9.72 -1.10
CA LEU A 86 1.99 -9.73 -1.49
C LEU A 86 1.62 -8.58 -2.44
N HIS A 87 2.57 -7.78 -2.92
CA HIS A 87 2.34 -6.66 -3.82
C HIS A 87 2.05 -7.14 -5.25
N CYS A 88 0.90 -7.78 -5.48
CA CYS A 88 0.51 -8.23 -6.82
C CYS A 88 -0.99 -8.10 -7.08
N ARG A 89 -1.36 -7.70 -8.30
CA ARG A 89 -2.77 -7.50 -8.70
C ARG A 89 -3.59 -8.79 -8.72
N SER A 90 -2.98 -9.93 -8.99
CA SER A 90 -3.65 -11.23 -9.03
C SER A 90 -4.09 -11.73 -7.65
N TYR A 91 -3.62 -11.11 -6.56
CA TYR A 91 -3.86 -11.56 -5.19
C TYR A 91 -5.18 -11.07 -4.57
N HIS A 92 -6.12 -10.56 -5.39
CA HIS A 92 -7.41 -10.02 -4.92
C HIS A 92 -8.26 -11.01 -4.11
N ALA A 93 -8.04 -12.31 -4.22
CA ALA A 93 -8.72 -13.32 -3.40
C ALA A 93 -8.43 -13.15 -1.89
N TYR A 94 -7.26 -12.60 -1.55
CA TYR A 94 -6.81 -12.39 -0.18
C TYR A 94 -7.03 -10.97 0.35
N THR A 95 -7.78 -10.15 -0.39
CA THR A 95 -8.17 -8.81 0.08
C THR A 95 -8.86 -8.83 1.45
N PRO A 96 -9.77 -9.80 1.79
CA PRO A 96 -10.35 -9.87 3.12
C PRO A 96 -9.31 -10.03 4.23
N ASP A 97 -8.33 -10.91 4.07
CA ASP A 97 -7.26 -11.14 5.04
C ASP A 97 -6.45 -9.86 5.28
N LEU A 98 -6.13 -9.12 4.21
CA LEU A 98 -5.40 -7.86 4.32
C LEU A 98 -6.24 -6.77 4.99
N ILE A 99 -7.56 -6.73 4.77
CA ILE A 99 -8.48 -5.81 5.47
C ILE A 99 -8.53 -6.14 6.97
N GLU A 100 -8.58 -7.42 7.34
CA GLU A 100 -8.54 -7.85 8.73
C GLU A 100 -7.23 -7.41 9.41
N LEU A 101 -6.08 -7.66 8.78
CA LEU A 101 -4.78 -7.21 9.26
C LEU A 101 -4.71 -5.68 9.40
N TYR A 102 -5.28 -4.93 8.44
CA TYR A 102 -5.31 -3.47 8.50
C TYR A 102 -6.09 -2.96 9.72
N LYS A 103 -7.20 -3.65 10.06
CA LYS A 103 -8.07 -3.30 11.19
C LYS A 103 -7.50 -3.75 12.54
N ASP A 104 -6.63 -4.75 12.56
CA ASP A 104 -6.04 -5.26 13.80
C ASP A 104 -5.07 -4.23 14.40
N PRO A 105 -5.29 -3.76 15.65
CA PRO A 105 -4.40 -2.82 16.32
C PRO A 105 -2.96 -3.31 16.48
N SER A 106 -2.73 -4.63 16.56
CA SER A 106 -1.38 -5.21 16.67
C SER A 106 -0.53 -4.97 15.41
N PHE A 107 -1.17 -4.67 14.27
CA PHE A 107 -0.53 -4.32 13.00
C PHE A 107 -0.54 -2.82 12.68
N ALA A 108 -0.86 -1.96 13.64
CA ALA A 108 -0.95 -0.51 13.42
C ALA A 108 0.33 0.10 12.82
N ALA A 109 1.50 -0.40 13.21
CA ALA A 109 2.80 0.03 12.67
C ALA A 109 2.98 -0.33 11.18
N TYR A 110 2.29 -1.35 10.69
CA TYR A 110 2.42 -1.88 9.33
C TYR A 110 1.28 -1.45 8.39
N ARG A 111 0.40 -0.54 8.81
CA ARG A 111 -0.76 -0.10 8.00
C ARG A 111 -0.37 0.45 6.64
N TRP A 112 0.79 1.10 6.53
CA TRP A 112 1.27 1.57 5.25
C TRP A 112 1.61 0.41 4.29
N ASP A 113 2.31 -0.62 4.76
CA ASP A 113 2.65 -1.81 3.95
C ASP A 113 1.40 -2.60 3.57
N ILE A 114 0.47 -2.80 4.52
CA ILE A 114 -0.82 -3.46 4.26
C ILE A 114 -1.65 -2.65 3.26
N GLY A 115 -1.66 -1.32 3.41
CA GLY A 115 -2.34 -0.40 2.48
C GLY A 115 -1.80 -0.50 1.06
N ASN A 116 -0.49 -0.61 0.88
CA ASN A 116 0.14 -0.83 -0.43
C ASN A 116 -0.27 -2.17 -1.05
N ALA A 117 -0.29 -3.25 -0.28
CA ALA A 117 -0.78 -4.55 -0.75
C ALA A 117 -2.26 -4.46 -1.16
N LEU A 118 -3.11 -3.83 -0.33
CA LEU A 118 -4.53 -3.59 -0.63
C LEU A 118 -4.72 -2.73 -1.88
N LEU A 119 -3.90 -1.69 -2.08
CA LEU A 119 -3.98 -0.83 -3.26
C LEU A 119 -3.71 -1.62 -4.55
N LEU A 120 -2.82 -2.59 -4.54
CA LEU A 120 -2.52 -3.42 -5.70
C LEU A 120 -3.60 -4.49 -5.94
N CYS A 121 -4.00 -5.23 -4.92
CA CYS A 121 -5.01 -6.29 -5.02
C CYS A 121 -6.45 -5.79 -4.85
N ARG A 122 -6.69 -4.46 -4.90
CA ARG A 122 -7.99 -3.85 -4.66
C ARG A 122 -9.11 -4.41 -5.53
N HIS A 123 -10.28 -4.62 -4.92
CA HIS A 123 -11.45 -5.10 -5.62
C HIS A 123 -12.71 -4.35 -5.17
N LYS A 124 -13.60 -4.01 -6.12
CA LYS A 124 -14.84 -3.22 -5.84
C LYS A 124 -15.78 -3.86 -4.82
N LYS A 125 -15.78 -5.18 -4.71
CA LYS A 125 -16.58 -5.93 -3.72
C LYS A 125 -16.35 -5.43 -2.29
N TYR A 126 -15.16 -4.90 -1.98
CA TYR A 126 -14.75 -4.49 -0.63
C TYR A 126 -14.89 -2.99 -0.38
N ILE A 127 -15.55 -2.24 -1.27
CA ILE A 127 -15.83 -0.81 -1.07
C ILE A 127 -16.48 -0.53 0.29
N PRO A 128 -17.49 -1.31 0.78
CA PRO A 128 -18.07 -1.05 2.09
C PRO A 128 -17.05 -1.09 3.24
N GLN A 129 -16.11 -2.04 3.21
CA GLN A 129 -15.05 -2.16 4.22
C GLN A 129 -14.03 -1.01 4.13
N TYR A 130 -13.69 -0.57 2.91
CA TYR A 130 -12.82 0.60 2.72
C TYR A 130 -13.48 1.89 3.25
N LEU A 131 -14.79 2.06 3.01
CA LEU A 131 -15.56 3.19 3.56
C LEU A 131 -15.64 3.15 5.08
N GLU A 132 -15.79 1.97 5.68
CA GLU A 132 -15.75 1.79 7.14
C GLU A 132 -14.42 2.28 7.71
N ILE A 133 -13.28 1.88 7.11
CA ILE A 133 -11.94 2.29 7.54
C ILE A 133 -11.78 3.81 7.47
N VAL A 134 -12.11 4.46 6.35
CA VAL A 134 -11.88 5.90 6.21
C VAL A 134 -12.81 6.76 7.05
N ARG A 135 -13.93 6.22 7.52
CA ARG A 135 -14.87 6.89 8.43
C ARG A 135 -14.48 6.76 9.90
N ASP A 136 -13.69 5.78 10.24
CA ASP A 136 -13.28 5.53 11.63
C ASP A 136 -12.07 6.41 11.99
N PRO A 137 -12.20 7.35 12.93
CA PRO A 137 -11.12 8.23 13.36
C PRO A 137 -9.96 7.49 14.04
N ALA A 138 -10.14 6.24 14.48
CA ALA A 138 -9.09 5.43 15.10
C ALA A 138 -7.92 5.14 14.16
N TYR A 139 -8.10 5.27 12.84
CA TYR A 139 -7.02 5.08 11.88
C TYR A 139 -6.20 6.35 11.63
N GLY A 140 -6.69 7.54 12.01
CA GLY A 140 -6.00 8.82 11.85
C GLY A 140 -5.55 9.06 10.40
N ASP A 141 -4.32 9.56 10.24
CA ASP A 141 -3.76 9.87 8.91
C ASP A 141 -3.22 8.62 8.16
N LYS A 142 -3.29 7.42 8.76
CA LYS A 142 -2.74 6.18 8.19
C LYS A 142 -3.63 5.55 7.12
N MET A 143 -4.78 6.16 6.80
CA MET A 143 -5.75 5.64 5.81
C MET A 143 -5.61 6.25 4.41
N ASP A 144 -4.54 6.97 4.11
CA ASP A 144 -4.28 7.64 2.82
C ASP A 144 -4.37 6.68 1.62
N LEU A 145 -3.77 5.49 1.72
CA LEU A 145 -3.82 4.47 0.67
C LEU A 145 -5.23 3.86 0.50
N ILE A 146 -5.99 3.73 1.57
CA ILE A 146 -7.40 3.29 1.49
C ILE A 146 -8.25 4.37 0.82
N MET A 147 -8.03 5.65 1.15
CA MET A 147 -8.67 6.76 0.46
C MET A 147 -8.30 6.79 -1.04
N GLU A 148 -7.03 6.52 -1.40
CA GLU A 148 -6.62 6.39 -2.78
C GLU A 148 -7.41 5.30 -3.52
N ILE A 149 -7.64 4.14 -2.89
CA ILE A 149 -8.46 3.06 -3.46
C ILE A 149 -9.87 3.58 -3.77
N LEU A 150 -10.51 4.27 -2.83
CA LEU A 150 -11.86 4.82 -2.99
C LEU A 150 -11.91 5.90 -4.09
N CYS A 151 -10.90 6.78 -4.15
CA CYS A 151 -10.77 7.75 -5.25
C CYS A 151 -10.70 7.04 -6.61
N ARG A 152 -9.83 6.04 -6.75
CA ARG A 152 -9.66 5.28 -8.00
C ARG A 152 -10.93 4.54 -8.43
N PHE A 153 -11.74 4.08 -7.48
CA PHE A 153 -13.06 3.51 -7.76
C PHE A 153 -14.16 4.56 -7.94
N LYS A 154 -13.86 5.86 -7.75
CA LYS A 154 -14.79 6.98 -7.86
C LYS A 154 -15.98 6.86 -6.89
N VAL A 155 -15.71 6.41 -5.67
CA VAL A 155 -16.72 6.20 -4.62
C VAL A 155 -17.12 7.54 -4.04
N GLN A 156 -18.24 8.11 -4.52
CA GLN A 156 -18.70 9.46 -4.15
C GLN A 156 -18.92 9.64 -2.64
N GLU A 157 -19.28 8.58 -1.93
CA GLU A 157 -19.47 8.58 -0.49
C GLU A 157 -18.19 8.86 0.32
N ALA A 158 -17.01 8.69 -0.30
CA ALA A 158 -15.73 9.01 0.33
C ALA A 158 -15.33 10.49 0.17
N PHE A 159 -15.93 11.21 -0.78
CA PHE A 159 -15.55 12.58 -1.12
C PHE A 159 -15.66 13.56 0.06
N PRO A 160 -16.78 13.64 0.82
CA PRO A 160 -16.87 14.55 1.96
C PRO A 160 -15.78 14.28 3.00
N ARG A 161 -15.45 13.01 3.21
CA ARG A 161 -14.40 12.61 4.16
C ARG A 161 -13.00 13.03 3.70
N LEU A 162 -12.71 12.94 2.40
CA LEU A 162 -11.45 13.44 1.86
C LEU A 162 -11.26 14.95 2.12
N LEU A 163 -12.31 15.74 1.92
CA LEU A 163 -12.27 17.18 2.19
C LEU A 163 -12.06 17.46 3.69
N GLU A 164 -12.81 16.79 4.56
CA GLU A 164 -12.68 16.92 6.01
C GLU A 164 -11.24 16.61 6.47
N LEU A 165 -10.66 15.50 6.02
CA LEU A 165 -9.29 15.10 6.33
C LEU A 165 -8.26 16.13 5.85
N TYR A 166 -8.44 16.63 4.62
CA TYR A 166 -7.58 17.68 4.08
C TYR A 166 -7.66 18.96 4.91
N GLU A 167 -8.85 19.40 5.32
CA GLU A 167 -9.05 20.60 6.15
C GLU A 167 -8.43 20.44 7.54
N GLN A 168 -8.50 19.23 8.11
CA GLN A 168 -7.89 18.93 9.42
C GLN A 168 -6.36 18.87 9.36
N ASN A 169 -5.78 18.30 8.29
CA ASN A 169 -4.35 18.14 8.12
C ASN A 169 -3.93 18.30 6.64
N THR A 170 -3.92 19.56 6.18
CA THR A 170 -3.58 19.91 4.79
C THR A 170 -2.25 19.32 4.34
N LYS A 171 -1.22 19.29 5.20
CA LYS A 171 0.12 18.82 4.85
C LYS A 171 0.12 17.34 4.50
N GLU A 172 -0.58 16.52 5.26
CA GLU A 172 -0.64 15.07 5.07
C GLU A 172 -1.50 14.71 3.86
N TRP A 173 -2.65 15.38 3.70
CA TRP A 173 -3.66 15.02 2.70
C TRP A 173 -3.53 15.74 1.35
N ALA A 174 -2.63 16.74 1.24
CA ALA A 174 -2.43 17.48 0.00
C ALA A 174 -2.07 16.57 -1.19
N TRP A 175 -1.21 15.59 -0.96
CA TRP A 175 -0.83 14.62 -1.99
C TRP A 175 -2.04 13.85 -2.51
N THR A 176 -2.80 13.24 -1.64
CA THR A 176 -3.97 12.41 -1.98
C THR A 176 -5.03 13.25 -2.69
N LEU A 177 -5.31 14.46 -2.20
CA LEU A 177 -6.25 15.39 -2.82
C LEU A 177 -5.81 15.79 -4.24
N LEU A 178 -4.57 16.25 -4.41
CA LEU A 178 -4.06 16.71 -5.70
C LEU A 178 -3.93 15.58 -6.73
N LYS A 179 -3.48 14.41 -6.29
CA LYS A 179 -3.19 13.29 -7.18
C LYS A 179 -4.43 12.48 -7.54
N TYR A 180 -5.37 12.34 -6.63
CA TYR A 180 -6.50 11.43 -6.77
C TYR A 180 -7.88 12.09 -6.61
N GLY A 181 -8.01 13.24 -5.94
CA GLY A 181 -9.30 13.89 -5.68
C GLY A 181 -10.12 14.17 -6.96
N TRP A 182 -9.46 14.53 -8.06
CA TRP A 182 -10.13 14.80 -9.34
C TRP A 182 -10.89 13.58 -9.94
N TYR A 183 -10.63 12.36 -9.47
CA TYR A 183 -11.41 11.18 -9.88
C TYR A 183 -12.88 11.27 -9.48
N PHE A 184 -13.22 12.02 -8.44
CA PHE A 184 -14.61 12.28 -8.05
C PHE A 184 -15.35 13.15 -9.03
N LYS A 185 -14.66 13.89 -9.92
CA LYS A 185 -15.24 14.84 -10.87
C LYS A 185 -16.09 15.95 -10.21
N ASP A 186 -15.76 16.32 -8.98
CA ASP A 186 -16.48 17.30 -8.20
C ASP A 186 -15.77 18.65 -8.19
N LYS A 187 -16.40 19.67 -8.78
CA LYS A 187 -15.84 21.03 -8.89
C LYS A 187 -15.60 21.72 -7.54
N ARG A 188 -16.22 21.23 -6.45
CA ARG A 188 -15.95 21.75 -5.10
C ARG A 188 -14.50 21.57 -4.69
N LEU A 189 -13.73 20.72 -5.39
CA LEU A 189 -12.28 20.58 -5.19
C LEU A 189 -11.46 21.77 -5.71
N ILE A 190 -11.97 22.55 -6.65
CA ILE A 190 -11.19 23.61 -7.32
C ILE A 190 -10.56 24.59 -6.34
N PRO A 191 -11.30 25.17 -5.35
CA PRO A 191 -10.71 26.10 -4.37
C PRO A 191 -9.59 25.49 -3.53
N TYR A 192 -9.58 24.18 -3.33
CA TYR A 192 -8.55 23.47 -2.56
C TYR A 192 -7.30 23.16 -3.40
N ILE A 193 -7.44 23.11 -4.73
CA ILE A 193 -6.36 22.82 -5.68
C ILE A 193 -5.64 24.07 -6.16
N GLU A 194 -6.38 25.16 -6.42
CA GLU A 194 -5.84 26.42 -6.95
C GLU A 194 -4.60 26.97 -6.22
N PRO A 195 -4.52 26.95 -4.88
CA PRO A 195 -3.34 27.46 -4.17
C PRO A 195 -2.03 26.75 -4.54
N TYR A 196 -2.11 25.52 -5.05
CA TYR A 196 -0.94 24.73 -5.42
C TYR A 196 -0.40 25.03 -6.82
N ILE A 197 -1.11 25.77 -7.67
CA ILE A 197 -0.64 26.15 -9.02
C ILE A 197 0.65 26.96 -8.95
N SER A 198 0.79 27.80 -7.93
CA SER A 198 1.93 28.69 -7.72
C SER A 198 2.85 28.28 -6.57
N CYS A 199 2.61 27.12 -5.94
CA CYS A 199 3.43 26.67 -4.81
C CYS A 199 4.87 26.36 -5.24
N GLN A 200 5.82 26.41 -4.30
CA GLN A 200 7.24 26.15 -4.59
C GLN A 200 7.53 24.72 -5.01
N ASN A 201 6.75 23.75 -4.51
CA ASN A 201 6.91 22.34 -4.85
C ASN A 201 6.48 22.05 -6.31
N GLY A 202 7.44 21.70 -7.16
CA GLY A 202 7.21 21.45 -8.59
C GLY A 202 6.27 20.27 -8.88
N GLU A 203 6.30 19.25 -8.04
CA GLU A 203 5.44 18.09 -8.18
C GLU A 203 3.99 18.44 -7.84
N TYR A 204 3.76 19.17 -6.74
CA TYR A 204 2.42 19.63 -6.36
C TYR A 204 1.83 20.57 -7.43
N ARG A 205 2.67 21.49 -7.99
CA ARG A 205 2.23 22.33 -9.13
C ARG A 205 1.78 21.51 -10.32
N SER A 206 2.53 20.47 -10.67
CA SER A 206 2.21 19.60 -11.80
C SER A 206 0.90 18.85 -11.56
N MET A 207 0.72 18.28 -10.36
CA MET A 207 -0.51 17.59 -9.97
C MET A 207 -1.72 18.53 -9.95
N ALA A 208 -1.58 19.74 -9.41
CA ALA A 208 -2.64 20.74 -9.36
C ALA A 208 -3.13 21.14 -10.77
N LYS A 209 -2.21 21.44 -11.69
CA LYS A 209 -2.54 21.76 -13.08
C LYS A 209 -3.31 20.63 -13.75
N LYS A 210 -2.84 19.39 -13.60
CA LYS A 210 -3.50 18.20 -14.15
C LYS A 210 -4.89 17.98 -13.54
N ALA A 211 -5.03 18.15 -12.22
CA ALA A 211 -6.30 17.98 -11.52
C ALA A 211 -7.34 19.02 -12.01
N LEU A 212 -6.95 20.30 -12.12
CA LEU A 212 -7.82 21.35 -12.64
C LEU A 212 -8.23 21.10 -14.07
N GLU A 213 -7.30 20.73 -14.95
CA GLU A 213 -7.62 20.36 -16.33
C GLU A 213 -8.69 19.27 -16.36
N LYS A 214 -8.54 18.21 -15.54
CA LYS A 214 -9.50 17.10 -15.48
C LYS A 214 -10.86 17.48 -14.90
N LEU A 215 -10.91 18.47 -13.99
CA LEU A 215 -12.15 18.96 -13.39
C LEU A 215 -12.90 19.95 -14.30
N THR A 216 -12.17 20.70 -15.14
CA THR A 216 -12.77 21.69 -16.03
C THR A 216 -13.20 21.12 -17.40
N THR A 217 -12.57 20.03 -17.87
CA THR A 217 -12.91 19.40 -19.18
C THR A 217 -14.18 18.54 -19.14
N VAL A 218 -14.81 18.35 -17.97
CA VAL A 218 -16.02 17.49 -17.85
C VAL A 218 -17.25 18.08 -18.50
N ASP A 219 -17.33 19.43 -18.68
CA ASP A 219 -18.51 20.10 -19.27
C ASP A 219 -18.62 20.01 -20.80
N ALA A 220 -17.57 19.52 -21.47
CA ALA A 220 -17.56 19.52 -22.96
C ALA A 220 -18.15 18.24 -23.58
N THR A 221 -18.60 17.28 -22.77
CA THR A 221 -19.07 15.95 -23.24
C THR A 221 -20.51 15.63 -22.83
N GLU A 222 -21.22 16.54 -22.13
CA GLU A 222 -22.61 16.33 -21.69
C GLU A 222 -23.62 17.26 -22.44
N GLU A 223 -23.20 17.94 -23.52
CA GLU A 223 -24.07 18.56 -24.50
C GLU A 223 -24.15 17.68 -25.78
#